data_145530ba8018199fa0441d707effd0a3
#
_entry.id   145530ba8018199fa0441d707effd0a3
#
_cell.length_a   1.000
_cell.length_b   1.000
_cell.length_c   1.000
_cell.angle_alpha   90.00
_cell.angle_beta   90.00
_cell.angle_gamma   90.00
#
_symmetry.space_group_name_H-M   'P 1'
#
loop_
_entity.id
_entity.type
_entity.pdbx_description
1 polymer ?
#
loop_
_entity_poly.entity_id
_entity_poly.type
_entity_poly.pdbx_seq_one_letter_code
_entity_poly.pdbx_strand_id
1 'polypeptide(L)'
;EIGLNFEKVFTLFWKSDYVQNELKNIGDNEISTFSGNIIQNTYAGLDIMCDCCKTEKDKIEIRKKKKEFSILMDALGKQLKESILKKYKIFCLTNSYDNTLMWSHYADKHKGICVEYDFNTASEELVSLLFPVNYSNKRPVIFSRQIFERNDELIKEIKKSMLIKSKKWSYENEWRILFPNSFLDENYNYNTPKIKRIYFGVNVTEKKYNSLVKKIKKYDNTIECIKLKLNYKNFELEKEE
;
A
#
# COMPACT_ATOMS: atom_id res chain seq x y z
N GLU A 1 4.02 11.29 51.49
CA GLU A 1 3.75 10.38 50.34
C GLU A 1 3.10 11.22 49.24
N ILE A 2 3.91 11.67 48.27
CA ILE A 2 3.35 12.30 47.08
C ILE A 2 3.00 11.14 46.14
N GLY A 3 1.79 10.62 46.25
CA GLY A 3 1.23 9.70 45.27
C GLY A 3 1.16 10.42 43.92
N LEU A 4 2.07 10.06 42.99
CA LEU A 4 2.04 10.55 41.63
C LEU A 4 0.77 10.00 40.96
N ASN A 5 -0.29 10.83 40.91
CA ASN A 5 -1.49 10.51 40.14
C ASN A 5 -1.21 10.81 38.68
N PHE A 6 -1.00 9.76 37.89
CA PHE A 6 -0.69 9.83 36.46
C PHE A 6 -1.72 10.65 35.67
N GLU A 7 -3.01 10.47 35.95
CA GLU A 7 -4.08 11.26 35.35
C GLU A 7 -3.91 12.75 35.60
N LYS A 8 -3.51 13.10 36.84
CA LYS A 8 -3.27 14.49 37.22
C LYS A 8 -2.01 15.04 36.54
N VAL A 9 -0.93 14.26 36.43
CA VAL A 9 0.30 14.67 35.75
C VAL A 9 0.06 14.80 34.25
N PHE A 10 -0.63 13.85 33.63
CA PHE A 10 -1.01 13.90 32.22
C PHE A 10 -1.94 15.08 31.91
N THR A 11 -2.92 15.31 32.77
CA THR A 11 -3.83 16.48 32.68
C THR A 11 -3.09 17.81 32.85
N LEU A 12 -2.12 17.87 33.76
CA LEU A 12 -1.28 19.06 33.97
C LEU A 12 -0.35 19.30 32.78
N PHE A 13 0.21 18.24 32.19
CA PHE A 13 1.03 18.34 30.98
C PHE A 13 0.22 18.87 29.80
N TRP A 14 -0.97 18.31 29.53
CA TRP A 14 -1.88 18.81 28.49
C TRP A 14 -2.40 20.22 28.71
N LYS A 15 -2.59 20.63 29.96
CA LYS A 15 -3.01 21.98 30.36
C LYS A 15 -1.83 22.94 30.57
N SER A 16 -0.59 22.48 30.40
CA SER A 16 0.59 23.34 30.55
C SER A 16 0.57 24.47 29.52
N ASP A 17 1.05 25.64 29.91
CA ASP A 17 1.17 26.79 29.01
C ASP A 17 2.04 26.47 27.82
N TYR A 18 3.03 25.60 27.96
CA TYR A 18 3.85 25.10 26.87
C TYR A 18 3.00 24.41 25.80
N VAL A 19 2.23 23.37 26.19
CA VAL A 19 1.39 22.62 25.23
C VAL A 19 0.30 23.52 24.66
N GLN A 20 -0.33 24.39 25.48
CA GLN A 20 -1.39 25.28 25.02
C GLN A 20 -0.86 26.39 24.09
N ASN A 21 0.34 26.90 24.32
CA ASN A 21 0.97 27.88 23.42
C ASN A 21 1.41 27.25 22.11
N GLU A 22 1.98 26.05 22.13
CA GLU A 22 2.28 25.28 20.93
C GLU A 22 1.01 25.00 20.12
N LEU A 23 -0.11 24.60 20.76
CA LEU A 23 -1.40 24.39 20.10
C LEU A 23 -1.98 25.66 19.45
N LYS A 24 -1.76 26.84 20.04
CA LYS A 24 -2.25 28.12 19.51
C LYS A 24 -1.44 28.63 18.31
N ASN A 25 -0.16 28.25 18.23
CA ASN A 25 0.76 28.73 17.20
C ASN A 25 0.82 27.81 15.97
N ILE A 26 0.06 26.69 15.97
CA ILE A 26 0.12 25.68 14.93
C ILE A 26 -0.78 26.09 13.76
N GLY A 27 -0.19 26.40 12.62
CA GLY A 27 -0.87 26.35 11.32
C GLY A 27 -1.15 24.89 10.89
N ASP A 28 -2.10 24.69 9.98
CA ASP A 28 -2.54 23.35 9.55
C ASP A 28 -1.39 22.42 9.08
N ASN A 29 -0.26 22.96 8.63
CA ASN A 29 0.91 22.22 8.21
C ASN A 29 1.85 21.79 9.35
N GLU A 30 1.73 22.37 10.54
CA GLU A 30 2.61 22.12 11.69
C GLU A 30 2.03 21.15 12.71
N ILE A 31 0.72 20.84 12.62
CA ILE A 31 0.03 19.90 13.52
C ILE A 31 0.73 18.54 13.59
N SER A 32 1.39 18.14 12.53
CA SER A 32 2.08 16.86 12.39
C SER A 32 3.38 16.78 13.18
N THR A 33 4.20 17.82 13.11
CA THR A 33 5.48 17.90 13.84
C THR A 33 5.22 17.98 15.34
N PHE A 34 4.17 18.73 15.71
CA PHE A 34 3.72 18.87 17.07
C PHE A 34 3.24 17.55 17.69
N SER A 35 2.41 16.78 16.98
CA SER A 35 1.94 15.48 17.47
C SER A 35 3.07 14.46 17.67
N GLY A 36 4.06 14.42 16.76
CA GLY A 36 5.25 13.59 16.89
C GLY A 36 6.08 13.94 18.14
N ASN A 37 6.30 15.23 18.37
CA ASN A 37 7.03 15.72 19.54
C ASN A 37 6.30 15.40 20.85
N ILE A 38 4.96 15.55 20.91
CA ILE A 38 4.17 15.19 22.10
C ILE A 38 4.33 13.72 22.43
N ILE A 39 4.24 12.83 21.45
CA ILE A 39 4.38 11.39 21.67
C ILE A 39 5.76 11.05 22.19
N GLN A 40 6.83 11.61 21.58
CA GLN A 40 8.20 11.45 22.07
C GLN A 40 8.38 11.96 23.49
N ASN A 41 7.89 13.16 23.76
CA ASN A 41 7.99 13.78 25.08
C ASN A 41 7.19 12.98 26.12
N THR A 42 6.05 12.38 25.74
CA THR A 42 5.27 11.51 26.63
C THR A 42 6.05 10.23 26.98
N TYR A 43 6.69 9.58 26.00
CA TYR A 43 7.54 8.41 26.27
C TYR A 43 8.74 8.78 27.13
N ALA A 44 9.46 9.86 26.81
CA ALA A 44 10.59 10.34 27.59
C ALA A 44 10.17 10.74 29.02
N GLY A 45 9.03 11.41 29.17
CA GLY A 45 8.46 11.74 30.46
C GLY A 45 8.12 10.52 31.31
N LEU A 46 7.55 9.48 30.73
CA LEU A 46 7.26 8.22 31.41
C LEU A 46 8.54 7.48 31.83
N ASP A 47 9.62 7.55 31.02
CA ASP A 47 10.91 6.97 31.37
C ASP A 47 11.56 7.72 32.55
N ILE A 48 11.60 9.05 32.50
CA ILE A 48 12.11 9.88 33.60
C ILE A 48 11.31 9.63 34.89
N MET A 49 9.98 9.54 34.79
CA MET A 49 9.14 9.23 35.95
C MET A 49 9.47 7.84 36.53
N CYS A 50 9.70 6.84 35.68
CA CYS A 50 10.08 5.50 36.10
C CYS A 50 11.41 5.49 36.85
N ASP A 51 12.40 6.24 36.33
CA ASP A 51 13.73 6.33 36.90
C ASP A 51 13.73 7.10 38.25
N CYS A 52 12.84 8.08 38.41
CA CYS A 52 12.68 8.86 39.64
C CYS A 52 11.87 8.14 40.72
N CYS A 53 11.23 7.01 40.42
CA CYS A 53 10.43 6.27 41.39
C CYS A 53 11.30 5.63 42.50
N LYS A 54 10.87 5.84 43.74
CA LYS A 54 11.54 5.28 44.93
C LYS A 54 11.11 3.86 45.24
N THR A 55 9.94 3.42 44.79
CA THR A 55 9.45 2.07 45.10
C THR A 55 9.27 1.24 43.83
N GLU A 56 9.48 -0.07 43.92
CA GLU A 56 9.22 -0.98 42.81
C GLU A 56 7.73 -1.02 42.40
N LYS A 57 6.84 -0.79 43.34
CA LYS A 57 5.40 -0.73 43.07
C LYS A 57 5.07 0.42 42.09
N ASP A 58 5.63 1.61 42.36
CA ASP A 58 5.42 2.78 41.49
C ASP A 58 6.05 2.57 40.10
N LYS A 59 7.21 1.96 40.04
CA LYS A 59 7.85 1.59 38.76
C LYS A 59 7.00 0.64 37.93
N ILE A 60 6.41 -0.37 38.57
CA ILE A 60 5.51 -1.33 37.90
C ILE A 60 4.28 -0.60 37.34
N GLU A 61 3.70 0.32 38.11
CA GLU A 61 2.53 1.09 37.65
C GLU A 61 2.89 1.97 36.44
N ILE A 62 4.00 2.68 36.46
CA ILE A 62 4.45 3.50 35.32
C ILE A 62 4.72 2.64 34.09
N ARG A 63 5.41 1.48 34.24
CA ARG A 63 5.64 0.55 33.14
C ARG A 63 4.32 0.04 32.54
N LYS A 64 3.31 -0.21 33.38
CA LYS A 64 1.97 -0.58 32.92
C LYS A 64 1.35 0.54 32.08
N LYS A 65 1.39 1.80 32.56
CA LYS A 65 0.88 2.97 31.83
C LYS A 65 1.62 3.20 30.51
N LYS A 66 2.94 3.02 30.48
CA LYS A 66 3.73 3.09 29.26
C LYS A 66 3.29 2.03 28.24
N LYS A 67 3.00 0.80 28.70
CA LYS A 67 2.48 -0.26 27.83
C LYS A 67 1.08 0.06 27.30
N GLU A 68 0.18 0.55 28.13
CA GLU A 68 -1.18 0.98 27.73
C GLU A 68 -1.10 2.09 26.69
N PHE A 69 -0.24 3.09 26.90
CA PHE A 69 0.00 4.17 25.93
C PHE A 69 0.56 3.64 24.60
N SER A 70 1.50 2.70 24.62
CA SER A 70 2.02 2.06 23.42
C SER A 70 0.92 1.35 22.62
N ILE A 71 0.07 0.58 23.30
CA ILE A 71 -1.06 -0.12 22.66
C ILE A 71 -2.01 0.86 21.99
N LEU A 72 -2.32 1.97 22.68
CA LEU A 72 -3.17 3.03 22.11
C LEU A 72 -2.55 3.64 20.86
N MET A 73 -1.25 3.98 20.91
CA MET A 73 -0.55 4.56 19.77
C MET A 73 -0.49 3.60 18.58
N ASP A 74 -0.27 2.31 18.83
CA ASP A 74 -0.28 1.29 17.79
C ASP A 74 -1.66 1.14 17.14
N ALA A 75 -2.73 1.20 17.93
CA ALA A 75 -4.10 1.15 17.42
C ALA A 75 -4.45 2.37 16.57
N LEU A 76 -4.10 3.58 17.02
CA LEU A 76 -4.27 4.81 16.25
C LEU A 76 -3.45 4.80 14.96
N GLY A 77 -2.21 4.34 15.05
CA GLY A 77 -1.32 4.17 13.90
C GLY A 77 -1.89 3.23 12.86
N LYS A 78 -2.49 2.11 13.29
CA LYS A 78 -3.16 1.17 12.40
C LYS A 78 -4.36 1.80 11.69
N GLN A 79 -5.23 2.49 12.43
CA GLN A 79 -6.39 3.19 11.85
C GLN A 79 -5.98 4.24 10.82
N LEU A 80 -4.95 5.04 11.12
CA LEU A 80 -4.46 6.06 10.19
C LEU A 80 -3.86 5.44 8.94
N LYS A 81 -3.05 4.38 9.08
CA LYS A 81 -2.54 3.61 7.95
C LYS A 81 -3.66 3.08 7.06
N GLU A 82 -4.68 2.45 7.65
CA GLU A 82 -5.84 1.94 6.91
C GLU A 82 -6.59 3.07 6.20
N SER A 83 -6.76 4.22 6.84
CA SER A 83 -7.39 5.40 6.23
C SER A 83 -6.62 5.91 5.02
N ILE A 84 -5.28 5.93 5.08
CA ILE A 84 -4.44 6.35 3.95
C ILE A 84 -4.50 5.31 2.83
N LEU A 85 -4.40 4.02 3.17
CA LEU A 85 -4.48 2.94 2.19
C LEU A 85 -5.81 2.95 1.42
N LYS A 86 -6.92 3.27 2.08
CA LYS A 86 -8.24 3.42 1.43
C LYS A 86 -8.31 4.54 0.39
N LYS A 87 -7.39 5.50 0.43
CA LYS A 87 -7.33 6.60 -0.56
C LYS A 87 -6.67 6.21 -1.88
N TYR A 88 -6.15 4.98 -1.99
CA TYR A 88 -5.49 4.49 -3.18
C TYR A 88 -6.18 3.23 -3.71
N LYS A 89 -6.25 3.12 -5.02
CA LYS A 89 -6.54 1.87 -5.74
C LYS A 89 -5.26 1.40 -6.42
N ILE A 90 -5.08 0.08 -6.50
CA ILE A 90 -3.88 -0.51 -7.10
C ILE A 90 -4.33 -1.33 -8.30
N PHE A 91 -3.73 -1.03 -9.45
CA PHE A 91 -3.87 -1.84 -10.64
C PHE A 91 -2.54 -2.55 -10.92
N CYS A 92 -2.57 -3.88 -10.90
CA CYS A 92 -1.39 -4.72 -11.05
C CYS A 92 -1.22 -5.14 -12.51
N LEU A 93 0.00 -5.02 -13.02
CA LEU A 93 0.43 -5.36 -14.36
C LEU A 93 1.67 -6.25 -14.30
N THR A 94 1.98 -6.90 -15.39
CA THR A 94 3.26 -7.61 -15.60
C THR A 94 3.87 -7.18 -16.93
N ASN A 95 5.15 -7.35 -17.08
CA ASN A 95 5.84 -7.11 -18.36
C ASN A 95 5.97 -8.36 -19.24
N SER A 96 5.36 -9.47 -18.82
CA SER A 96 5.44 -10.76 -19.55
C SER A 96 4.04 -11.38 -19.68
N TYR A 97 3.76 -11.96 -20.85
CA TYR A 97 2.52 -12.69 -21.15
C TYR A 97 2.71 -14.22 -21.09
N ASP A 98 3.93 -14.72 -21.00
CA ASP A 98 4.31 -16.11 -21.22
C ASP A 98 4.58 -16.92 -19.94
N ASN A 99 4.43 -16.31 -18.78
CA ASN A 99 4.68 -16.97 -17.50
C ASN A 99 3.55 -17.95 -17.12
N THR A 100 3.84 -19.25 -17.21
CA THR A 100 2.88 -20.36 -16.97
C THR A 100 2.27 -20.32 -15.54
N LEU A 101 3.05 -19.91 -14.53
CA LEU A 101 2.54 -19.80 -13.16
C LEU A 101 1.48 -18.69 -13.03
N MET A 102 1.70 -17.55 -13.71
CA MET A 102 0.71 -16.48 -13.70
C MET A 102 -0.58 -16.90 -14.38
N TRP A 103 -0.52 -17.62 -15.49
CA TRP A 103 -1.71 -18.16 -16.13
C TRP A 103 -2.47 -19.15 -15.24
N SER A 104 -1.76 -19.92 -14.45
CA SER A 104 -2.37 -20.86 -13.49
C SER A 104 -3.07 -20.12 -12.37
N HIS A 105 -2.48 -19.04 -11.84
CA HIS A 105 -3.00 -18.30 -10.70
C HIS A 105 -4.10 -17.31 -11.08
N TYR A 106 -3.92 -16.55 -12.16
CA TYR A 106 -4.74 -15.37 -12.47
C TYR A 106 -5.68 -15.54 -13.66
N ALA A 107 -5.50 -16.61 -14.45
CA ALA A 107 -6.27 -16.83 -15.67
C ALA A 107 -7.09 -18.12 -15.64
N ASP A 108 -7.70 -18.46 -14.50
CA ASP A 108 -8.55 -19.65 -14.32
C ASP A 108 -7.90 -20.91 -14.91
N LYS A 109 -6.68 -21.21 -14.46
CA LYS A 109 -5.93 -22.39 -14.95
C LYS A 109 -5.80 -22.40 -16.48
N HIS A 110 -5.32 -21.29 -17.04
CA HIS A 110 -5.15 -21.09 -18.48
C HIS A 110 -6.44 -21.02 -19.32
N LYS A 111 -7.61 -20.78 -18.71
CA LYS A 111 -8.90 -20.59 -19.42
C LYS A 111 -9.29 -19.12 -19.58
N GLY A 112 -8.49 -18.21 -19.05
CA GLY A 112 -8.68 -16.77 -19.09
C GLY A 112 -7.95 -16.10 -20.25
N ILE A 113 -7.79 -14.79 -20.11
CA ILE A 113 -7.10 -13.93 -21.07
C ILE A 113 -6.03 -13.09 -20.37
N CYS A 114 -5.03 -12.63 -21.13
CA CYS A 114 -4.10 -11.59 -20.73
C CYS A 114 -4.25 -10.41 -21.70
N VAL A 115 -4.37 -9.19 -21.17
CA VAL A 115 -4.55 -7.98 -21.97
C VAL A 115 -3.24 -7.20 -22.00
N GLU A 116 -2.74 -6.93 -23.20
CA GLU A 116 -1.57 -6.08 -23.44
C GLU A 116 -2.02 -4.65 -23.75
N TYR A 117 -1.56 -3.71 -22.95
CA TYR A 117 -1.80 -2.28 -23.13
C TYR A 117 -0.61 -1.62 -23.85
N ASP A 118 -0.89 -0.68 -24.75
CA ASP A 118 0.12 0.14 -25.38
C ASP A 118 0.39 1.41 -24.56
N PHE A 119 1.40 1.36 -23.71
CA PHE A 119 1.77 2.50 -22.86
C PHE A 119 2.32 3.72 -23.61
N ASN A 120 2.64 3.59 -24.92
CA ASN A 120 2.94 4.78 -25.75
C ASN A 120 1.70 5.67 -25.95
N THR A 121 0.51 5.13 -25.71
CA THR A 121 -0.76 5.88 -25.78
C THR A 121 -1.25 6.36 -24.42
N ALA A 122 -0.50 6.09 -23.35
CA ALA A 122 -0.82 6.51 -21.99
C ALA A 122 -0.58 8.01 -21.82
N SER A 123 -1.37 8.65 -20.93
CA SER A 123 -1.07 10.01 -20.51
C SER A 123 0.19 10.05 -19.63
N GLU A 124 0.91 11.17 -19.62
CA GLU A 124 2.07 11.38 -18.75
C GLU A 124 1.70 11.22 -17.27
N GLU A 125 0.50 11.66 -16.89
CA GLU A 125 -0.03 11.48 -15.55
C GLU A 125 -0.14 10.01 -15.17
N LEU A 126 -0.68 9.15 -16.05
CA LEU A 126 -0.78 7.71 -15.80
C LEU A 126 0.60 7.07 -15.66
N VAL A 127 1.53 7.42 -16.53
CA VAL A 127 2.90 6.92 -16.50
C VAL A 127 3.60 7.32 -15.19
N SER A 128 3.34 8.52 -14.67
CA SER A 128 3.89 8.99 -13.39
C SER A 128 3.42 8.19 -12.17
N LEU A 129 2.30 7.46 -12.30
CA LEU A 129 1.73 6.60 -11.25
C LEU A 129 2.15 5.13 -11.38
N LEU A 130 2.93 4.78 -12.42
CA LEU A 130 3.37 3.43 -12.70
C LEU A 130 4.72 3.14 -12.05
N PHE A 131 4.79 2.14 -11.20
CA PHE A 131 5.99 1.77 -10.45
C PHE A 131 6.28 0.27 -10.53
N PRO A 132 7.56 -0.13 -10.62
CA PRO A 132 7.93 -1.53 -10.46
C PRO A 132 7.77 -1.97 -9.00
N VAL A 133 7.40 -3.23 -8.82
CA VAL A 133 7.34 -3.84 -7.49
C VAL A 133 8.75 -4.19 -7.01
N ASN A 134 9.04 -3.82 -5.77
CA ASN A 134 10.29 -4.19 -5.10
C ASN A 134 10.11 -5.51 -4.34
N TYR A 135 10.86 -6.52 -4.74
CA TYR A 135 10.79 -7.85 -4.12
C TYR A 135 11.76 -7.96 -2.95
N SER A 136 11.22 -8.24 -1.75
CA SER A 136 11.99 -8.29 -0.51
C SER A 136 11.64 -9.52 0.32
N ASN A 137 12.62 -10.03 1.08
CA ASN A 137 12.36 -11.03 2.12
C ASN A 137 11.87 -10.40 3.44
N LYS A 138 11.96 -9.06 3.56
CA LYS A 138 11.50 -8.33 4.74
C LYS A 138 10.19 -7.62 4.44
N ARG A 139 9.24 -7.70 5.38
CA ARG A 139 8.01 -6.91 5.30
C ARG A 139 8.32 -5.44 5.59
N PRO A 140 7.67 -4.48 4.92
CA PRO A 140 7.78 -3.09 5.30
C PRO A 140 7.17 -2.91 6.70
N VAL A 141 7.90 -2.22 7.57
CA VAL A 141 7.44 -1.85 8.90
C VAL A 141 7.32 -0.33 8.92
N ILE A 142 6.10 0.16 9.12
CA ILE A 142 5.84 1.57 9.34
C ILE A 142 5.63 1.71 10.85
N PHE A 143 6.55 2.38 11.52
CA PHE A 143 6.45 2.61 12.95
C PHE A 143 5.33 3.62 13.24
N SER A 144 4.59 3.41 14.34
CA SER A 144 3.53 4.32 14.81
C SER A 144 4.03 5.75 14.96
N ARG A 145 5.27 5.95 15.38
CA ARG A 145 5.92 7.26 15.45
C ARG A 145 5.91 8.00 14.11
N GLN A 146 6.28 7.34 13.01
CA GLN A 146 6.32 7.93 11.67
C GLN A 146 4.91 8.34 11.17
N ILE A 147 3.87 7.69 11.69
CA ILE A 147 2.48 7.96 11.33
C ILE A 147 2.01 9.30 11.88
N PHE A 148 2.54 9.74 13.02
CA PHE A 148 2.19 11.00 13.64
C PHE A 148 3.04 12.18 13.17
N GLU A 149 4.17 11.92 12.54
CA GLU A 149 5.05 12.92 11.95
C GLU A 149 4.58 13.40 10.57
N ARG A 150 3.31 13.25 10.22
CA ARG A 150 2.58 13.72 9.02
C ARG A 150 3.39 14.54 8.01
N ASN A 151 4.53 14.09 7.60
CA ASN A 151 5.34 14.73 6.59
C ASN A 151 5.20 13.98 5.26
N ASP A 152 5.64 14.58 4.19
CA ASP A 152 5.67 13.95 2.86
C ASP A 152 6.41 12.62 2.87
N GLU A 153 7.31 12.44 3.83
CA GLU A 153 8.08 11.23 4.07
C GLU A 153 7.19 10.04 4.48
N LEU A 154 6.20 10.25 5.35
CA LEU A 154 5.23 9.21 5.70
C LEU A 154 4.43 8.75 4.48
N ILE A 155 3.96 9.68 3.66
CA ILE A 155 3.22 9.34 2.44
C ILE A 155 4.11 8.53 1.49
N LYS A 156 5.39 8.89 1.37
CA LYS A 156 6.39 8.14 0.60
C LYS A 156 6.59 6.73 1.15
N GLU A 157 6.74 6.57 2.47
CA GLU A 157 6.92 5.27 3.11
C GLU A 157 5.68 4.37 2.95
N ILE A 158 4.48 4.95 3.04
CA ILE A 158 3.24 4.20 2.77
C ILE A 158 3.18 3.78 1.30
N LYS A 159 3.47 4.67 0.34
CA LYS A 159 3.54 4.32 -1.09
C LYS A 159 4.59 3.23 -1.33
N LYS A 160 5.79 3.34 -0.75
CA LYS A 160 6.81 2.29 -0.82
C LYS A 160 6.30 0.96 -0.27
N SER A 161 5.54 0.98 0.83
CA SER A 161 4.98 -0.25 1.40
C SER A 161 3.98 -0.94 0.47
N MET A 162 3.24 -0.17 -0.34
CA MET A 162 2.34 -0.70 -1.37
C MET A 162 3.09 -1.33 -2.55
N LEU A 163 4.37 -1.00 -2.73
CA LEU A 163 5.22 -1.49 -3.82
C LEU A 163 6.15 -2.64 -3.40
N ILE A 164 6.06 -3.11 -2.15
CA ILE A 164 6.87 -4.23 -1.66
C ILE A 164 6.07 -5.52 -1.73
N LYS A 165 6.70 -6.57 -2.28
CA LYS A 165 6.14 -7.93 -2.36
C LYS A 165 7.20 -8.96 -1.93
N SER A 166 6.77 -10.12 -1.45
CA SER A 166 7.70 -11.19 -1.09
C SER A 166 8.52 -11.64 -2.30
N LYS A 167 9.82 -11.86 -2.10
CA LYS A 167 10.74 -12.35 -3.15
C LYS A 167 10.27 -13.66 -3.80
N LYS A 168 9.45 -14.45 -3.11
CA LYS A 168 8.84 -15.68 -3.67
C LYS A 168 7.95 -15.42 -4.89
N TRP A 169 7.47 -14.19 -5.07
CA TRP A 169 6.60 -13.76 -6.18
C TRP A 169 7.38 -12.99 -7.27
N SER A 170 8.72 -13.01 -7.24
CA SER A 170 9.53 -12.24 -8.20
C SER A 170 9.34 -12.68 -9.66
N TYR A 171 8.88 -13.91 -9.89
CA TYR A 171 8.55 -14.40 -11.22
C TYR A 171 7.40 -13.65 -11.90
N GLU A 172 6.61 -12.87 -11.17
CA GLU A 172 5.52 -12.08 -11.73
C GLU A 172 6.00 -10.83 -12.46
N ASN A 173 7.23 -10.35 -12.19
CA ASN A 173 7.77 -9.11 -12.76
C ASN A 173 6.74 -7.98 -12.71
N GLU A 174 6.12 -7.82 -11.52
CA GLU A 174 4.93 -6.99 -11.32
C GLU A 174 5.25 -5.51 -11.38
N TRP A 175 4.37 -4.77 -12.02
CA TRP A 175 4.28 -3.31 -12.00
C TRP A 175 2.94 -2.91 -11.41
N ARG A 176 2.89 -1.77 -10.73
CA ARG A 176 1.66 -1.26 -10.10
C ARG A 176 1.41 0.18 -10.50
N ILE A 177 0.17 0.46 -10.89
CA ILE A 177 -0.31 1.83 -10.94
C ILE A 177 -0.99 2.11 -9.61
N LEU A 178 -0.49 3.14 -8.90
CA LEU A 178 -1.04 3.59 -7.63
C LEU A 178 -1.97 4.78 -7.87
N PHE A 179 -3.25 4.52 -8.08
CA PHE A 179 -4.26 5.55 -8.29
C PHE A 179 -4.67 6.20 -6.97
N PRO A 180 -4.42 7.50 -6.73
CA PRO A 180 -5.19 8.25 -5.76
C PRO A 180 -6.66 8.25 -6.17
N ASN A 181 -7.59 8.17 -5.21
CA ASN A 181 -9.02 8.18 -5.54
C ASN A 181 -9.46 9.43 -6.31
N SER A 182 -8.74 10.55 -6.18
CA SER A 182 -8.97 11.77 -6.94
C SER A 182 -8.74 11.65 -8.45
N PHE A 183 -8.05 10.60 -8.91
CA PHE A 183 -7.79 10.31 -10.32
C PHE A 183 -8.85 9.43 -10.96
N LEU A 184 -9.78 8.91 -10.15
CA LEU A 184 -10.81 7.98 -10.59
C LEU A 184 -12.15 8.69 -10.68
N ASP A 185 -13.01 8.24 -11.60
CA ASP A 185 -14.40 8.70 -11.65
C ASP A 185 -15.23 8.18 -10.46
N GLU A 186 -16.49 8.54 -10.38
CA GLU A 186 -17.42 8.13 -9.32
C GLU A 186 -17.56 6.59 -9.20
N ASN A 187 -17.30 5.86 -10.30
CA ASN A 187 -17.35 4.40 -10.37
C ASN A 187 -15.95 3.75 -10.22
N TYR A 188 -14.94 4.51 -9.82
CA TYR A 188 -13.55 4.09 -9.74
C TYR A 188 -12.94 3.64 -11.06
N ASN A 189 -13.39 4.20 -12.19
CA ASN A 189 -12.81 3.94 -13.50
C ASN A 189 -11.75 4.98 -13.85
N TYR A 190 -10.86 4.59 -14.74
CA TYR A 190 -9.85 5.42 -15.35
C TYR A 190 -9.71 5.09 -16.83
N ASN A 191 -9.38 6.09 -17.66
CA ASN A 191 -9.10 5.87 -19.06
C ASN A 191 -7.79 5.09 -19.22
N THR A 192 -7.90 3.83 -19.60
CA THR A 192 -6.72 2.97 -19.82
C THR A 192 -6.00 3.34 -21.13
N PRO A 193 -4.70 3.03 -21.26
CA PRO A 193 -4.02 3.03 -22.55
C PRO A 193 -4.75 2.11 -23.54
N LYS A 194 -4.53 2.31 -24.83
CA LYS A 194 -5.13 1.45 -25.86
C LYS A 194 -4.74 -0.01 -25.65
N ILE A 195 -5.69 -0.90 -25.87
CA ILE A 195 -5.43 -2.34 -25.88
C ILE A 195 -4.77 -2.66 -27.22
N LYS A 196 -3.57 -3.26 -27.16
CA LYS A 196 -2.80 -3.66 -28.34
C LYS A 196 -3.09 -5.11 -28.73
N ARG A 197 -3.07 -6.01 -27.73
CA ARG A 197 -3.27 -7.45 -27.92
C ARG A 197 -4.08 -8.05 -26.79
N ILE A 198 -4.76 -9.13 -27.10
CA ILE A 198 -5.38 -10.02 -26.12
C ILE A 198 -4.87 -11.44 -26.39
N TYR A 199 -4.18 -11.98 -25.39
CA TYR A 199 -3.71 -13.37 -25.40
C TYR A 199 -4.76 -14.26 -24.74
N PHE A 200 -5.01 -15.41 -25.33
CA PHE A 200 -5.94 -16.43 -24.83
C PHE A 200 -5.13 -17.61 -24.30
N GLY A 201 -5.47 -18.07 -23.12
CA GLY A 201 -4.79 -19.20 -22.49
C GLY A 201 -5.03 -20.52 -23.24
N VAL A 202 -4.10 -21.46 -23.08
CA VAL A 202 -4.06 -22.74 -23.80
C VAL A 202 -5.32 -23.60 -23.60
N ASN A 203 -6.02 -23.43 -22.47
CA ASN A 203 -7.23 -24.18 -22.14
C ASN A 203 -8.52 -23.45 -22.56
N VAL A 204 -8.43 -22.36 -23.33
CA VAL A 204 -9.62 -21.70 -23.91
C VAL A 204 -10.12 -22.56 -25.07
N THR A 205 -11.39 -22.99 -24.99
CA THR A 205 -12.01 -23.79 -26.05
C THR A 205 -12.20 -22.98 -27.32
N GLU A 206 -12.13 -23.62 -28.50
CA GLU A 206 -12.32 -22.96 -29.81
C GLU A 206 -13.64 -22.18 -29.87
N LYS A 207 -14.74 -22.77 -29.38
CA LYS A 207 -16.04 -22.10 -29.32
C LYS A 207 -15.98 -20.78 -28.54
N LYS A 208 -15.29 -20.78 -27.37
CA LYS A 208 -15.14 -19.57 -26.51
C LYS A 208 -14.21 -18.56 -27.19
N TYR A 209 -13.10 -19.02 -27.75
CA TYR A 209 -12.15 -18.18 -28.50
C TYR A 209 -12.85 -17.43 -29.63
N ASN A 210 -13.50 -18.15 -30.55
CA ASN A 210 -14.19 -17.55 -31.70
C ASN A 210 -15.30 -16.56 -31.30
N SER A 211 -16.05 -16.90 -30.25
CA SER A 211 -17.09 -16.01 -29.70
C SER A 211 -16.51 -14.70 -29.15
N LEU A 212 -15.40 -14.77 -28.42
CA LEU A 212 -14.75 -13.60 -27.81
C LEU A 212 -14.05 -12.76 -28.88
N VAL A 213 -13.34 -13.37 -29.82
CA VAL A 213 -12.70 -12.67 -30.96
C VAL A 213 -13.72 -11.87 -31.74
N LYS A 214 -14.90 -12.45 -32.05
CA LYS A 214 -15.98 -11.74 -32.74
C LYS A 214 -16.43 -10.48 -31.97
N LYS A 215 -16.56 -10.56 -30.65
CA LYS A 215 -16.94 -9.43 -29.79
C LYS A 215 -15.83 -8.37 -29.75
N ILE A 216 -14.57 -8.78 -29.58
CA ILE A 216 -13.40 -7.89 -29.54
C ILE A 216 -13.30 -7.13 -30.85
N LYS A 217 -13.35 -7.83 -32.00
CA LYS A 217 -13.25 -7.21 -33.32
C LYS A 217 -14.44 -6.28 -33.64
N LYS A 218 -15.60 -6.52 -33.04
CA LYS A 218 -16.72 -5.58 -33.12
C LYS A 218 -16.51 -4.32 -32.31
N TYR A 219 -15.79 -4.43 -31.17
CA TYR A 219 -15.45 -3.30 -30.31
C TYR A 219 -14.32 -2.47 -30.91
N ASP A 220 -13.22 -3.12 -31.26
CA ASP A 220 -12.07 -2.52 -31.93
C ASP A 220 -11.39 -3.59 -32.82
N ASN A 221 -11.41 -3.37 -34.12
CA ASN A 221 -10.85 -4.31 -35.08
C ASN A 221 -9.32 -4.30 -35.15
N THR A 222 -8.67 -3.30 -34.55
CA THR A 222 -7.21 -3.18 -34.48
C THR A 222 -6.58 -4.08 -33.42
N ILE A 223 -7.36 -4.51 -32.40
CA ILE A 223 -6.86 -5.38 -31.33
C ILE A 223 -6.46 -6.75 -31.92
N GLU A 224 -5.23 -7.12 -31.75
CA GLU A 224 -4.71 -8.45 -32.13
C GLU A 224 -5.15 -9.51 -31.11
N CYS A 225 -5.73 -10.61 -31.57
CA CYS A 225 -6.16 -11.74 -30.75
C CYS A 225 -5.22 -12.92 -31.00
N ILE A 226 -4.54 -13.38 -29.96
CA ILE A 226 -3.52 -14.43 -30.07
C ILE A 226 -3.89 -15.58 -29.13
N LYS A 227 -3.98 -16.78 -29.65
CA LYS A 227 -4.12 -17.99 -28.85
C LYS A 227 -2.73 -18.49 -28.45
N LEU A 228 -2.57 -18.96 -27.23
CA LEU A 228 -1.32 -19.55 -26.74
C LEU A 228 -1.39 -21.06 -26.78
N LYS A 229 -0.25 -21.70 -26.99
CA LYS A 229 -0.02 -23.14 -26.86
C LYS A 229 1.17 -23.41 -25.94
N LEU A 230 1.25 -24.62 -25.39
CA LEU A 230 2.43 -25.07 -24.65
C LEU A 230 3.53 -25.45 -25.64
N ASN A 231 4.76 -25.02 -25.36
CA ASN A 231 5.92 -25.49 -26.08
C ASN A 231 6.20 -26.96 -25.71
N TYR A 232 6.50 -27.80 -26.71
CA TYR A 232 6.72 -29.24 -26.47
C TYR A 232 8.10 -29.55 -25.87
N LYS A 233 9.04 -28.60 -25.92
CA LYS A 233 10.43 -28.84 -25.52
C LYS A 233 10.77 -28.24 -24.16
N ASN A 234 10.02 -27.22 -23.72
CA ASN A 234 10.24 -26.51 -22.47
C ASN A 234 8.90 -26.11 -21.83
N PHE A 235 8.96 -25.61 -20.60
CA PHE A 235 7.76 -25.17 -19.85
C PHE A 235 7.34 -23.72 -20.18
N GLU A 236 7.45 -23.34 -21.43
CA GLU A 236 7.12 -22.00 -21.91
C GLU A 236 5.81 -21.98 -22.69
N LEU A 237 5.20 -20.80 -22.78
CA LEU A 237 4.07 -20.55 -23.64
C LEU A 237 4.54 -19.90 -24.94
N GLU A 238 4.00 -20.34 -26.04
CA GLU A 238 4.26 -19.77 -27.36
C GLU A 238 2.95 -19.42 -28.07
N LYS A 239 3.04 -18.55 -29.05
CA LYS A 239 1.88 -18.19 -29.87
C LYS A 239 1.51 -19.35 -30.79
N GLU A 240 0.22 -19.64 -30.88
CA GLU A 240 -0.31 -20.54 -31.90
C GLU A 240 -0.27 -19.80 -33.24
N GLU A 241 0.36 -20.40 -34.26
CA GLU A 241 0.43 -19.85 -35.62
C GLU A 241 -0.92 -19.91 -36.32
#